data_686c142888ddda8e36547aef9cdf6a77
#
_entry.id   686c142888ddda8e36547aef9cdf6a77
#
_cell.length_a   1.000
_cell.length_b   1.000
_cell.length_c   1.000
_cell.angle_alpha   90.00
_cell.angle_beta   90.00
_cell.angle_gamma   90.00
#
_symmetry.space_group_name_H-M   'P 1'
#
loop_
_entity.id
_entity.type
_entity.pdbx_description
1 polymer ?
#
loop_
_entity_poly.entity_id
_entity_poly.type
_entity_poly.pdbx_seq_one_letter_code
_entity_poly.pdbx_strand_id
1 'polypeptide(L)'
;VDVKVNMQMEKKALDWANLGFQYQRTDSRFSANWSEGSWNEGELVSSEMIAVHEGAPSLHYAQQCFEGMKAQTAPDGRVLLFRPDLNCERMHQAAARLLMPAVPTELFMRGVEEAVRANYAWIPPYGSGASLYIRPMLIGVGENLGLKPANEFEFRVFVSPVGPYYKRAGLSVISLAVSDVDRAAPKGTGSYKVGANYAGGLLATKLAQEIGANEALYLDARESRYIDEAGSANILISTKDGVLLTPKSDAILPSITRRSIMTLAAEELGMSTEERPIDLRAEFATFQEAGACGTAAVLSPIGKIWFDGQWNEVGDAGSEVGPTMQKVYDLLVGIQKGELDDKRGWCHEVRV
;
A
#
# COMPACT_ATOMS: atom_id res chain seq x y z
N VAL A 1 42.27 -21.73 -9.25
CA VAL A 1 41.57 -22.03 -7.98
C VAL A 1 40.79 -20.78 -7.63
N ASP A 2 39.55 -20.70 -8.13
CA ASP A 2 38.63 -19.63 -7.80
C ASP A 2 38.12 -19.86 -6.38
N VAL A 3 38.64 -19.09 -5.44
CA VAL A 3 38.06 -18.96 -4.12
C VAL A 3 36.82 -18.09 -4.27
N LYS A 4 35.66 -18.71 -4.46
CA LYS A 4 34.37 -18.06 -4.21
C LYS A 4 34.33 -17.73 -2.73
N VAL A 5 34.68 -16.50 -2.37
CA VAL A 5 34.37 -15.95 -1.04
C VAL A 5 32.86 -15.79 -0.99
N ASN A 6 32.20 -16.76 -0.41
CA ASN A 6 30.80 -16.68 -0.06
C ASN A 6 30.69 -15.71 1.16
N MET A 7 30.77 -14.42 0.91
CA MET A 7 30.44 -13.42 1.93
C MET A 7 28.92 -13.49 2.12
N GLN A 8 28.45 -14.37 3.01
CA GLN A 8 27.13 -14.22 3.60
C GLN A 8 27.13 -12.86 4.31
N MET A 9 26.52 -11.86 3.67
CA MET A 9 26.32 -10.58 4.33
C MET A 9 25.42 -10.82 5.56
N GLU A 10 25.95 -10.57 6.74
CA GLU A 10 25.20 -10.73 7.98
C GLU A 10 24.05 -9.73 8.04
N LYS A 11 22.92 -10.16 8.60
CA LYS A 11 21.79 -9.28 8.86
C LYS A 11 22.14 -8.23 9.92
N LYS A 12 21.58 -7.04 9.81
CA LYS A 12 21.74 -5.99 10.83
C LYS A 12 21.24 -6.49 12.18
N ALA A 13 21.95 -6.13 13.25
CA ALA A 13 21.52 -6.43 14.62
C ALA A 13 20.39 -5.45 15.02
N LEU A 14 19.15 -5.77 14.65
CA LEU A 14 17.94 -5.00 14.94
C LEU A 14 16.97 -5.85 15.78
N ASP A 15 16.22 -5.19 16.64
CA ASP A 15 15.07 -5.82 17.31
C ASP A 15 13.88 -5.90 16.32
N TRP A 16 13.94 -6.89 15.41
CA TRP A 16 12.98 -7.08 14.34
C TRP A 16 11.53 -7.23 14.84
N ALA A 17 11.35 -7.85 15.99
CA ALA A 17 10.01 -8.10 16.55
C ALA A 17 9.33 -6.82 17.06
N ASN A 18 10.09 -5.81 17.43
CA ASN A 18 9.60 -4.56 17.99
C ASN A 18 9.73 -3.36 17.03
N LEU A 19 10.00 -3.60 15.75
CA LEU A 19 9.96 -2.54 14.75
C LEU A 19 8.55 -1.95 14.64
N GLY A 20 8.48 -0.62 14.58
CA GLY A 20 7.28 0.11 14.16
C GLY A 20 7.26 0.36 12.66
N PHE A 21 6.29 1.15 12.20
CA PHE A 21 6.18 1.59 10.80
C PHE A 21 6.84 2.99 10.63
N GLN A 22 8.11 3.10 11.05
CA GLN A 22 8.87 4.34 11.01
C GLN A 22 10.01 4.22 9.99
N TYR A 23 10.43 5.38 9.45
CA TYR A 23 11.59 5.42 8.57
C TYR A 23 12.85 4.97 9.30
N GLN A 24 13.54 4.00 8.71
CA GLN A 24 14.87 3.56 9.12
C GLN A 24 15.83 3.84 7.97
N ARG A 25 16.92 4.55 8.27
CA ARG A 25 17.96 4.82 7.29
C ARG A 25 18.66 3.52 6.92
N THR A 26 18.61 3.17 5.64
CA THR A 26 19.31 2.02 5.06
C THR A 26 20.55 2.47 4.27
N ASP A 27 21.32 1.53 3.71
CA ASP A 27 22.64 1.82 3.15
C ASP A 27 22.55 2.48 1.76
N SER A 28 21.57 2.09 0.92
CA SER A 28 21.49 2.53 -0.48
C SER A 28 20.05 2.80 -0.95
N ARG A 29 19.94 3.62 -2.02
CA ARG A 29 18.73 3.92 -2.77
C ARG A 29 19.04 3.80 -4.25
N PHE A 30 18.06 3.46 -5.05
CA PHE A 30 18.16 3.61 -6.49
C PHE A 30 17.63 4.98 -6.90
N SER A 31 18.30 5.66 -7.84
CA SER A 31 17.88 6.94 -8.39
C SER A 31 18.10 6.97 -9.89
N ALA A 32 17.08 7.39 -10.64
CA ALA A 32 17.15 7.63 -12.07
C ALA A 32 16.51 8.99 -12.39
N ASN A 33 17.08 9.72 -13.35
CA ASN A 33 16.63 11.05 -13.73
C ASN A 33 16.11 11.06 -15.17
N TRP A 34 15.03 11.81 -15.36
CA TRP A 34 14.49 12.12 -16.68
C TRP A 34 14.73 13.58 -16.99
N SER A 35 15.36 13.84 -18.12
CA SER A 35 15.58 15.16 -18.68
C SER A 35 15.70 15.05 -20.21
N GLU A 36 15.42 16.14 -20.92
CA GLU A 36 15.58 16.20 -22.39
C GLU A 36 14.87 15.05 -23.14
N GLY A 37 13.73 14.56 -22.59
CA GLY A 37 12.91 13.55 -23.24
C GLY A 37 13.29 12.10 -22.96
N SER A 38 14.29 11.83 -22.10
CA SER A 38 14.77 10.47 -21.84
C SER A 38 15.11 10.22 -20.36
N TRP A 39 14.99 8.97 -19.94
CA TRP A 39 15.53 8.46 -18.69
C TRP A 39 17.01 8.11 -18.85
N ASN A 40 17.81 8.43 -17.83
CA ASN A 40 19.14 7.84 -17.71
C ASN A 40 19.02 6.39 -17.19
N GLU A 41 20.16 5.69 -17.13
CA GLU A 41 20.23 4.31 -16.66
C GLU A 41 19.90 4.14 -15.17
N GLY A 42 20.01 5.21 -14.37
CA GLY A 42 19.91 5.17 -12.93
C GLY A 42 21.10 4.48 -12.26
N GLU A 43 21.25 4.72 -10.97
CA GLU A 43 22.37 4.22 -10.16
C GLU A 43 21.96 4.07 -8.69
N LEU A 44 22.76 3.31 -7.94
CA LEU A 44 22.66 3.25 -6.49
C LEU A 44 23.37 4.45 -5.85
N VAL A 45 22.65 5.15 -4.98
CA VAL A 45 23.17 6.29 -4.22
C VAL A 45 23.02 6.08 -2.72
N SER A 46 23.96 6.61 -1.93
CA SER A 46 23.92 6.49 -0.45
C SER A 46 23.18 7.67 0.21
N SER A 47 23.02 8.81 -0.48
CA SER A 47 22.33 9.98 0.07
C SER A 47 20.83 9.72 0.24
N GLU A 48 20.32 9.97 1.43
CA GLU A 48 18.87 9.97 1.71
C GLU A 48 18.19 11.30 1.35
N MET A 49 19.00 12.31 1.02
CA MET A 49 18.51 13.63 0.62
C MET A 49 18.32 13.71 -0.90
N ILE A 50 17.29 14.41 -1.29
CA ILE A 50 16.97 14.74 -2.68
C ILE A 50 17.13 16.25 -2.84
N ALA A 51 17.89 16.67 -3.84
CA ALA A 51 17.96 18.08 -4.21
C ALA A 51 16.77 18.43 -5.10
N VAL A 52 15.94 19.37 -4.66
CA VAL A 52 14.76 19.84 -5.39
C VAL A 52 14.87 21.35 -5.53
N HIS A 53 14.65 21.86 -6.75
CA HIS A 53 14.63 23.30 -6.99
C HIS A 53 13.46 23.95 -6.24
N GLU A 54 13.64 25.18 -5.71
CA GLU A 54 12.59 25.88 -4.95
C GLU A 54 11.28 26.07 -5.74
N GLY A 55 11.36 26.19 -7.05
CA GLY A 55 10.21 26.26 -7.96
C GLY A 55 9.67 24.91 -8.43
N ALA A 56 10.14 23.78 -7.91
CA ALA A 56 9.73 22.47 -8.40
C ALA A 56 8.22 22.21 -8.26
N PRO A 57 7.55 21.69 -9.29
CA PRO A 57 6.11 21.41 -9.25
C PRO A 57 5.70 20.40 -8.18
N SER A 58 6.61 19.54 -7.71
CA SER A 58 6.35 18.66 -6.59
C SER A 58 6.11 19.42 -5.27
N LEU A 59 6.77 20.56 -5.07
CA LEU A 59 6.63 21.39 -3.86
C LEU A 59 5.35 22.24 -3.88
N HIS A 60 4.97 22.78 -5.03
CA HIS A 60 3.88 23.75 -5.13
C HIS A 60 2.58 23.13 -5.63
N TYR A 61 2.64 22.12 -6.50
CA TYR A 61 1.48 21.56 -7.19
C TYR A 61 1.31 20.06 -6.97
N ALA A 62 2.08 19.48 -6.02
CA ALA A 62 2.06 18.06 -5.70
C ALA A 62 2.21 17.15 -6.93
N GLN A 63 3.02 17.59 -7.94
CA GLN A 63 3.29 16.77 -9.13
C GLN A 63 4.24 15.64 -8.75
N GLN A 64 3.68 14.61 -8.10
CA GLN A 64 4.39 13.43 -7.64
C GLN A 64 3.44 12.26 -7.46
N CYS A 65 3.94 11.04 -7.66
CA CYS A 65 3.25 9.81 -7.33
C CYS A 65 4.21 8.84 -6.65
N PHE A 66 3.67 7.85 -5.97
CA PHE A 66 4.48 6.88 -5.26
C PHE A 66 3.83 5.51 -5.21
N GLU A 67 4.63 4.51 -4.88
CA GLU A 67 4.17 3.15 -4.66
C GLU A 67 4.60 2.62 -3.30
N GLY A 68 4.03 1.50 -2.92
CA GLY A 68 4.39 0.79 -1.71
C GLY A 68 4.26 -0.71 -1.92
N MET A 69 5.32 -1.43 -1.66
CA MET A 69 5.36 -2.89 -1.68
C MET A 69 6.27 -3.40 -0.56
N LYS A 70 6.32 -4.70 -0.37
CA LYS A 70 7.16 -5.33 0.65
C LYS A 70 8.00 -6.44 0.05
N ALA A 71 9.25 -6.55 0.51
CA ALA A 71 10.02 -7.76 0.35
C ALA A 71 9.90 -8.61 1.62
N GLN A 72 9.60 -9.89 1.43
CA GLN A 72 9.44 -10.89 2.48
C GLN A 72 10.51 -11.97 2.34
N THR A 73 11.08 -12.43 3.46
CA THR A 73 11.94 -13.60 3.47
C THR A 73 11.07 -14.85 3.60
N ALA A 74 11.17 -15.77 2.64
CA ALA A 74 10.47 -17.04 2.66
C ALA A 74 11.18 -18.07 3.58
N PRO A 75 10.51 -19.19 3.97
CA PRO A 75 11.11 -20.23 4.82
C PRO A 75 12.41 -20.84 4.25
N ASP A 76 12.53 -20.88 2.93
CA ASP A 76 13.71 -21.39 2.20
C ASP A 76 14.79 -20.33 1.96
N GLY A 77 14.60 -19.10 2.48
CA GLY A 77 15.55 -18.00 2.39
C GLY A 77 15.40 -17.11 1.15
N ARG A 78 14.51 -17.43 0.20
CA ARG A 78 14.21 -16.56 -0.94
C ARG A 78 13.66 -15.22 -0.46
N VAL A 79 13.91 -14.17 -1.23
CA VAL A 79 13.33 -12.84 -1.02
C VAL A 79 12.26 -12.61 -2.06
N LEU A 80 11.02 -12.43 -1.62
CA LEU A 80 9.84 -12.38 -2.49
C LEU A 80 9.19 -10.99 -2.46
N LEU A 81 8.83 -10.49 -3.64
CA LEU A 81 7.97 -9.33 -3.86
C LEU A 81 6.60 -9.83 -4.33
N PHE A 82 5.53 -9.22 -3.85
CA PHE A 82 4.18 -9.60 -4.24
C PHE A 82 3.62 -8.66 -5.30
N ARG A 83 3.41 -9.18 -6.51
CA ARG A 83 2.82 -8.49 -7.68
C ARG A 83 3.42 -7.12 -8.00
N PRO A 84 4.76 -6.99 -8.09
CA PRO A 84 5.42 -5.71 -8.37
C PRO A 84 5.08 -5.15 -9.75
N ASP A 85 4.70 -5.99 -10.72
CA ASP A 85 4.16 -5.66 -12.02
C ASP A 85 2.95 -4.72 -11.93
N LEU A 86 2.01 -5.00 -11.03
CA LEU A 86 0.82 -4.18 -10.81
C LEU A 86 1.15 -2.85 -10.11
N ASN A 87 2.20 -2.81 -9.30
CA ASN A 87 2.68 -1.54 -8.74
C ASN A 87 3.27 -0.65 -9.84
N CYS A 88 4.04 -1.24 -10.76
CA CYS A 88 4.57 -0.53 -11.93
C CYS A 88 3.44 0.03 -12.81
N GLU A 89 2.46 -0.80 -13.16
CA GLU A 89 1.29 -0.40 -13.94
C GLU A 89 0.53 0.77 -13.28
N ARG A 90 0.29 0.68 -11.97
CA ARG A 90 -0.43 1.71 -11.21
C ARG A 90 0.37 3.02 -11.11
N MET A 91 1.70 2.96 -11.02
CA MET A 91 2.56 4.14 -11.12
C MET A 91 2.48 4.77 -12.51
N HIS A 92 2.45 3.97 -13.59
CA HIS A 92 2.25 4.49 -14.97
C HIS A 92 0.92 5.24 -15.09
N GLN A 93 -0.17 4.69 -14.54
CA GLN A 93 -1.49 5.33 -14.55
C GLN A 93 -1.46 6.67 -13.78
N ALA A 94 -0.81 6.72 -12.61
CA ALA A 94 -0.67 7.95 -11.83
C ALA A 94 0.22 8.98 -12.55
N ALA A 95 1.32 8.55 -13.15
CA ALA A 95 2.22 9.41 -13.94
C ALA A 95 1.47 10.03 -15.13
N ALA A 96 0.75 9.22 -15.89
CA ALA A 96 -0.05 9.70 -17.03
C ALA A 96 -1.09 10.74 -16.59
N ARG A 97 -1.77 10.51 -15.44
CA ARG A 97 -2.77 11.44 -14.90
C ARG A 97 -2.19 12.81 -14.54
N LEU A 98 -0.93 12.84 -14.09
CA LEU A 98 -0.24 14.06 -13.69
C LEU A 98 0.71 14.59 -14.77
N LEU A 99 0.64 14.09 -16.00
CA LEU A 99 1.52 14.47 -17.11
C LEU A 99 3.01 14.34 -16.76
N MET A 100 3.37 13.25 -16.12
CA MET A 100 4.75 12.86 -15.82
C MET A 100 5.20 11.76 -16.79
N PRO A 101 6.50 11.67 -17.14
CA PRO A 101 7.01 10.60 -17.98
C PRO A 101 6.85 9.24 -17.27
N ALA A 102 6.35 8.24 -17.98
CA ALA A 102 6.30 6.89 -17.46
C ALA A 102 7.74 6.37 -17.21
N VAL A 103 7.95 5.77 -16.04
CA VAL A 103 9.19 5.04 -15.77
C VAL A 103 9.13 3.72 -16.56
N PRO A 104 10.07 3.42 -17.48
CA PRO A 104 10.04 2.14 -18.19
C PRO A 104 9.94 0.95 -17.23
N THR A 105 9.17 -0.07 -17.59
CA THR A 105 8.95 -1.25 -16.72
C THR A 105 10.26 -1.90 -16.29
N GLU A 106 11.22 -2.03 -17.19
CA GLU A 106 12.54 -2.59 -16.93
C GLU A 106 13.33 -1.73 -15.93
N LEU A 107 13.23 -0.40 -16.05
CA LEU A 107 13.89 0.53 -15.13
C LEU A 107 13.23 0.50 -13.75
N PHE A 108 11.90 0.42 -13.68
CA PHE A 108 11.15 0.29 -12.43
C PHE A 108 11.54 -0.99 -11.70
N MET A 109 11.47 -2.15 -12.38
CA MET A 109 11.79 -3.45 -11.79
C MET A 109 13.26 -3.52 -11.35
N ARG A 110 14.18 -3.06 -12.20
CA ARG A 110 15.60 -3.00 -11.86
C ARG A 110 15.86 -2.12 -10.65
N GLY A 111 15.26 -0.94 -10.58
CA GLY A 111 15.41 -0.03 -9.44
C GLY A 111 14.89 -0.63 -8.13
N VAL A 112 13.78 -1.37 -8.17
CA VAL A 112 13.24 -2.10 -7.03
C VAL A 112 14.19 -3.22 -6.60
N GLU A 113 14.64 -4.06 -7.53
CA GLU A 113 15.54 -5.18 -7.24
C GLU A 113 16.91 -4.73 -6.72
N GLU A 114 17.52 -3.73 -7.35
CA GLU A 114 18.80 -3.18 -6.92
C GLU A 114 18.72 -2.55 -5.54
N ALA A 115 17.64 -1.80 -5.25
CA ALA A 115 17.43 -1.24 -3.91
C ALA A 115 17.28 -2.33 -2.84
N VAL A 116 16.57 -3.42 -3.13
CA VAL A 116 16.43 -4.57 -2.22
C VAL A 116 17.78 -5.29 -2.05
N ARG A 117 18.46 -5.60 -3.15
CA ARG A 117 19.75 -6.32 -3.15
C ARG A 117 20.84 -5.56 -2.40
N ALA A 118 20.97 -4.26 -2.67
CA ALA A 118 21.97 -3.40 -2.02
C ALA A 118 21.72 -3.23 -0.50
N ASN A 119 20.51 -3.51 -0.05
CA ASN A 119 20.13 -3.45 1.36
C ASN A 119 19.81 -4.84 1.94
N TYR A 120 20.45 -5.89 1.44
CA TYR A 120 20.20 -7.28 1.90
C TYR A 120 20.30 -7.43 3.44
N ALA A 121 21.29 -6.78 4.07
CA ALA A 121 21.47 -6.83 5.51
C ALA A 121 20.26 -6.25 6.31
N TRP A 122 19.43 -5.44 5.67
CA TRP A 122 18.24 -4.81 6.25
C TRP A 122 16.94 -5.59 5.99
N ILE A 123 16.98 -6.68 5.22
CA ILE A 123 15.80 -7.53 4.98
C ILE A 123 15.56 -8.36 6.25
N PRO A 124 14.39 -8.23 6.88
CA PRO A 124 14.07 -8.99 8.08
C PRO A 124 14.13 -10.50 7.83
N PRO A 125 14.65 -11.29 8.77
CA PRO A 125 14.67 -12.74 8.64
C PRO A 125 13.25 -13.32 8.70
N TYR A 126 13.08 -14.51 8.10
CA TYR A 126 11.81 -15.25 8.19
C TYR A 126 11.40 -15.46 9.66
N GLY A 127 10.11 -15.39 9.94
CA GLY A 127 9.58 -15.57 11.30
C GLY A 127 9.68 -14.37 12.23
N SER A 128 10.37 -13.28 11.82
CA SER A 128 10.49 -12.07 12.65
C SER A 128 9.23 -11.23 12.78
N GLY A 129 8.21 -11.48 11.92
CA GLY A 129 7.00 -10.66 11.84
C GLY A 129 7.19 -9.32 11.10
N ALA A 130 8.45 -8.94 10.79
CA ALA A 130 8.80 -7.73 10.07
C ALA A 130 8.93 -7.98 8.56
N SER A 131 8.99 -6.91 7.77
CA SER A 131 9.20 -6.93 6.33
C SER A 131 10.07 -5.75 5.89
N LEU A 132 10.70 -5.84 4.72
CA LEU A 132 11.36 -4.69 4.12
C LEU A 132 10.33 -3.94 3.27
N TYR A 133 9.91 -2.75 3.72
CA TYR A 133 9.03 -1.87 2.96
C TYR A 133 9.81 -1.16 1.86
N ILE A 134 9.28 -1.14 0.65
CA ILE A 134 9.89 -0.55 -0.54
C ILE A 134 9.01 0.61 -0.99
N ARG A 135 9.62 1.78 -1.20
CA ARG A 135 8.97 3.00 -1.62
C ARG A 135 9.54 3.51 -2.96
N PRO A 136 8.98 3.06 -4.10
CA PRO A 136 9.18 3.77 -5.36
C PRO A 136 8.44 5.10 -5.33
N MET A 137 9.06 6.16 -5.84
CA MET A 137 8.45 7.49 -5.99
C MET A 137 8.94 8.17 -7.27
N LEU A 138 8.06 8.97 -7.87
CA LEU A 138 8.34 9.76 -9.04
C LEU A 138 7.94 11.21 -8.76
N ILE A 139 8.86 12.15 -8.89
CA ILE A 139 8.68 13.56 -8.52
C ILE A 139 9.21 14.51 -9.61
N GLY A 140 8.51 15.63 -9.83
CA GLY A 140 9.01 16.74 -10.63
C GLY A 140 9.99 17.58 -9.82
N VAL A 141 11.24 17.71 -10.29
CA VAL A 141 12.35 18.32 -9.51
C VAL A 141 12.90 19.62 -10.11
N GLY A 142 12.70 19.84 -11.42
CA GLY A 142 13.26 21.00 -12.13
C GLY A 142 12.61 22.34 -11.78
N GLU A 143 13.21 23.41 -12.27
CA GLU A 143 12.71 24.76 -12.05
C GLU A 143 11.39 25.03 -12.78
N ASN A 144 10.46 25.66 -12.10
CA ASN A 144 9.20 26.14 -12.67
C ASN A 144 8.61 27.26 -11.80
N LEU A 145 7.68 28.02 -12.35
CA LEU A 145 6.88 28.98 -11.61
C LEU A 145 5.39 28.87 -11.96
N GLY A 146 5.08 28.73 -13.24
CA GLY A 146 3.70 28.61 -13.71
C GLY A 146 3.15 27.18 -13.53
N LEU A 147 1.82 27.03 -13.55
CA LEU A 147 1.17 25.71 -13.51
C LEU A 147 1.34 24.99 -14.85
N LYS A 148 2.36 24.19 -14.95
CA LYS A 148 2.67 23.31 -16.09
C LYS A 148 3.47 22.10 -15.58
N PRO A 149 3.56 21.00 -16.34
CA PRO A 149 4.40 19.87 -15.99
C PRO A 149 5.87 20.30 -15.81
N ALA A 150 6.57 19.62 -14.92
CA ALA A 150 8.03 19.78 -14.78
C ALA A 150 8.74 19.40 -16.08
N ASN A 151 9.94 19.93 -16.25
CA ASN A 151 10.86 19.60 -17.36
C ASN A 151 11.91 18.56 -16.95
N GLU A 152 12.01 18.27 -15.66
CA GLU A 152 12.92 17.29 -15.07
C GLU A 152 12.21 16.48 -13.99
N PHE A 153 12.49 15.17 -13.93
CA PHE A 153 11.89 14.26 -12.95
C PHE A 153 12.94 13.33 -12.35
N GLU A 154 12.72 12.94 -11.11
CA GLU A 154 13.51 11.89 -10.46
C GLU A 154 12.58 10.71 -10.12
N PHE A 155 12.98 9.50 -10.55
CA PHE A 155 12.46 8.24 -10.06
C PHE A 155 13.42 7.72 -8.99
N ARG A 156 12.90 7.50 -7.79
CA ARG A 156 13.70 7.01 -6.67
C ARG A 156 13.04 5.84 -5.98
N VAL A 157 13.87 4.86 -5.60
CA VAL A 157 13.42 3.72 -4.79
C VAL A 157 14.26 3.65 -3.54
N PHE A 158 13.63 3.74 -2.38
CA PHE A 158 14.27 3.48 -1.10
C PHE A 158 13.54 2.39 -0.33
N VAL A 159 14.22 1.79 0.64
CA VAL A 159 13.70 0.71 1.46
C VAL A 159 13.84 1.04 2.94
N SER A 160 12.98 0.46 3.76
CA SER A 160 13.01 0.60 5.23
C SER A 160 12.47 -0.68 5.87
N PRO A 161 13.18 -1.31 6.80
CA PRO A 161 12.60 -2.41 7.56
C PRO A 161 11.49 -1.87 8.46
N VAL A 162 10.35 -2.56 8.45
CA VAL A 162 9.16 -2.17 9.21
C VAL A 162 8.55 -3.38 9.92
N GLY A 163 7.99 -3.14 11.08
CA GLY A 163 7.14 -4.08 11.79
C GLY A 163 5.69 -4.05 11.29
N PRO A 164 4.77 -4.71 12.00
CA PRO A 164 3.35 -4.64 11.71
C PRO A 164 2.84 -3.19 11.83
N TYR A 165 1.98 -2.78 10.89
CA TYR A 165 1.43 -1.42 10.84
C TYR A 165 0.66 -1.06 12.12
N TYR A 166 -0.11 -1.99 12.67
CA TYR A 166 -0.71 -1.87 14.00
C TYR A 166 0.10 -2.71 14.99
N LYS A 167 0.36 -2.17 16.20
CA LYS A 167 1.33 -2.65 17.21
C LYS A 167 1.12 -4.08 17.78
N ARG A 168 0.29 -4.91 17.16
CA ARG A 168 0.06 -6.30 17.61
C ARG A 168 0.44 -7.28 16.51
N ALA A 169 1.07 -8.37 16.89
CA ALA A 169 1.28 -9.51 15.99
C ALA A 169 -0.08 -10.13 15.61
N GLY A 170 -0.27 -10.44 14.32
CA GLY A 170 -1.53 -10.97 13.80
C GLY A 170 -2.55 -9.89 13.44
N LEU A 171 -3.80 -10.31 13.25
CA LEU A 171 -4.91 -9.41 12.93
C LEU A 171 -5.32 -8.60 14.17
N SER A 172 -5.32 -7.28 14.04
CA SER A 172 -5.81 -6.35 15.05
C SER A 172 -7.11 -5.72 14.59
N VAL A 173 -8.16 -5.87 15.37
CA VAL A 173 -9.46 -5.23 15.11
C VAL A 173 -9.33 -3.73 15.29
N ILE A 174 -9.80 -2.98 14.30
CA ILE A 174 -9.79 -1.52 14.29
C ILE A 174 -11.21 -0.96 14.31
N SER A 175 -11.31 0.33 14.61
CA SER A 175 -12.54 1.11 14.51
C SER A 175 -12.38 2.22 13.50
N LEU A 176 -13.46 2.53 12.76
CA LEU A 176 -13.49 3.62 11.79
C LEU A 176 -14.50 4.68 12.21
N ALA A 177 -14.29 5.93 11.78
CA ALA A 177 -15.29 6.98 11.88
C ALA A 177 -15.58 7.56 10.52
N VAL A 178 -16.86 7.67 10.14
CA VAL A 178 -17.27 8.32 8.91
C VAL A 178 -16.82 9.78 8.96
N SER A 179 -16.14 10.21 7.90
CA SER A 179 -15.61 11.56 7.75
C SER A 179 -16.63 12.49 7.11
N ASP A 180 -16.73 13.71 7.64
CA ASP A 180 -17.46 14.81 7.02
C ASP A 180 -16.60 15.54 5.96
N VAL A 181 -15.32 15.15 5.82
CA VAL A 181 -14.39 15.71 4.82
C VAL A 181 -14.23 14.72 3.70
N ASP A 182 -14.42 15.16 2.45
CA ASP A 182 -14.23 14.34 1.28
C ASP A 182 -12.75 13.97 1.09
N ARG A 183 -12.49 12.73 0.66
CA ARG A 183 -11.14 12.30 0.30
C ARG A 183 -10.73 12.77 -1.10
N ALA A 184 -11.61 12.57 -2.06
CA ALA A 184 -11.34 12.89 -3.46
C ALA A 184 -12.63 12.97 -4.28
N ALA A 185 -12.62 13.82 -5.31
CA ALA A 185 -13.72 13.87 -6.27
C ALA A 185 -13.73 12.63 -7.17
N PRO A 186 -14.92 12.13 -7.62
CA PRO A 186 -15.06 10.92 -8.43
C PRO A 186 -14.26 10.92 -9.74
N LYS A 187 -14.12 12.07 -10.39
CA LYS A 187 -13.31 12.24 -11.62
C LYS A 187 -12.01 13.01 -11.38
N GLY A 188 -11.60 13.13 -10.13
CA GLY A 188 -10.37 13.80 -9.70
C GLY A 188 -9.15 12.89 -9.77
N THR A 189 -8.46 12.79 -8.65
CA THR A 189 -7.23 11.99 -8.49
C THR A 189 -7.41 10.79 -7.55
N GLY A 190 -8.63 10.50 -7.07
CA GLY A 190 -8.90 9.50 -6.05
C GLY A 190 -8.39 8.09 -6.37
N SER A 191 -8.55 7.65 -7.62
CA SER A 191 -8.07 6.34 -8.09
C SER A 191 -6.57 6.28 -8.38
N TYR A 192 -5.83 7.38 -8.21
CA TYR A 192 -4.40 7.45 -8.46
C TYR A 192 -3.60 7.57 -7.16
N LYS A 193 -2.43 6.94 -7.12
CA LYS A 193 -1.58 6.97 -5.92
C LYS A 193 -0.67 8.20 -5.91
N VAL A 194 -1.28 9.36 -5.67
CA VAL A 194 -0.65 10.68 -5.70
C VAL A 194 -0.68 11.33 -4.32
N GLY A 195 0.38 12.06 -3.96
CA GLY A 195 0.53 12.62 -2.61
C GLY A 195 -0.58 13.58 -2.17
N ALA A 196 -1.17 14.32 -3.11
CA ALA A 196 -2.26 15.25 -2.82
C ALA A 196 -3.46 14.57 -2.12
N ASN A 197 -3.81 13.33 -2.50
CA ASN A 197 -4.89 12.59 -1.87
C ASN A 197 -4.62 12.27 -0.39
N TYR A 198 -3.35 12.08 -0.04
CA TYR A 198 -2.95 11.73 1.33
C TYR A 198 -2.84 12.97 2.22
N ALA A 199 -2.28 14.05 1.71
CA ALA A 199 -2.21 15.31 2.44
C ALA A 199 -3.61 15.85 2.78
N GLY A 200 -4.55 15.78 1.84
CA GLY A 200 -5.94 16.16 2.05
C GLY A 200 -6.66 15.33 3.14
N GLY A 201 -6.25 14.07 3.33
CA GLY A 201 -6.83 13.16 4.33
C GLY A 201 -6.34 13.36 5.77
N LEU A 202 -5.30 14.16 6.00
CA LEU A 202 -4.73 14.33 7.36
C LEU A 202 -5.72 14.88 8.37
N LEU A 203 -6.57 15.82 7.97
CA LEU A 203 -7.61 16.38 8.85
C LEU A 203 -8.64 15.33 9.23
N ALA A 204 -9.13 14.55 8.26
CA ALA A 204 -10.11 13.50 8.51
C ALA A 204 -9.58 12.43 9.47
N THR A 205 -8.33 12.01 9.29
CA THR A 205 -7.66 11.08 10.22
C THR A 205 -7.58 11.65 11.64
N LYS A 206 -7.21 12.92 11.78
CA LYS A 206 -7.16 13.58 13.09
C LYS A 206 -8.53 13.62 13.75
N LEU A 207 -9.57 14.04 13.04
CA LEU A 207 -10.93 14.09 13.56
C LEU A 207 -11.46 12.71 13.96
N ALA A 208 -11.17 11.67 13.18
CA ALA A 208 -11.50 10.30 13.54
C ALA A 208 -10.83 9.87 14.85
N GLN A 209 -9.56 10.21 15.03
CA GLN A 209 -8.81 9.92 16.26
C GLN A 209 -9.37 10.67 17.49
N GLU A 210 -9.88 11.89 17.34
CA GLU A 210 -10.54 12.65 18.40
C GLU A 210 -11.84 11.98 18.88
N ILE A 211 -12.52 11.23 17.99
CA ILE A 211 -13.70 10.40 18.33
C ILE A 211 -13.28 9.07 18.97
N GLY A 212 -11.99 8.71 18.91
CA GLY A 212 -11.46 7.43 19.39
C GLY A 212 -11.45 6.32 18.33
N ALA A 213 -11.61 6.66 17.05
CA ALA A 213 -11.41 5.75 15.94
C ALA A 213 -9.93 5.60 15.57
N ASN A 214 -9.58 4.50 14.93
CA ASN A 214 -8.23 4.28 14.42
C ASN A 214 -7.98 5.02 13.10
N GLU A 215 -9.02 5.17 12.26
CA GLU A 215 -8.92 5.75 10.93
C GLU A 215 -10.26 6.34 10.47
N ALA A 216 -10.22 7.24 9.49
CA ALA A 216 -11.41 7.78 8.84
C ALA A 216 -11.98 6.80 7.82
N LEU A 217 -13.31 6.70 7.73
CA LEU A 217 -14.04 6.06 6.63
C LEU A 217 -14.61 7.14 5.73
N TYR A 218 -14.28 7.10 4.46
CA TYR A 218 -14.82 8.04 3.48
C TYR A 218 -16.04 7.47 2.77
N LEU A 219 -17.03 8.32 2.60
CA LEU A 219 -18.16 8.08 1.71
C LEU A 219 -17.96 8.84 0.39
N ASP A 220 -18.76 8.51 -0.61
CA ASP A 220 -18.71 9.18 -1.89
C ASP A 220 -19.00 10.69 -1.74
N ALA A 221 -18.18 11.52 -2.41
CA ALA A 221 -18.25 12.98 -2.31
C ALA A 221 -19.54 13.59 -2.92
N ARG A 222 -20.37 12.81 -3.61
CA ARG A 222 -21.57 13.29 -4.28
C ARG A 222 -22.81 13.21 -3.40
N GLU A 223 -23.00 12.09 -2.72
CA GLU A 223 -24.21 11.78 -1.97
C GLU A 223 -23.95 11.56 -0.48
N SER A 224 -22.67 11.43 -0.08
CA SER A 224 -22.24 11.05 1.29
C SER A 224 -22.97 9.80 1.80
N ARG A 225 -23.11 8.84 0.92
CA ARG A 225 -23.96 7.65 1.09
C ARG A 225 -23.23 6.34 0.90
N TYR A 226 -22.47 6.23 -0.19
CA TYR A 226 -21.81 5.00 -0.57
C TYR A 226 -20.39 4.95 0.00
N ILE A 227 -20.01 3.79 0.51
CA ILE A 227 -18.66 3.58 1.03
C ILE A 227 -17.64 3.71 -0.12
N ASP A 228 -16.63 4.54 0.07
CA ASP A 228 -15.45 4.58 -0.79
C ASP A 228 -14.32 3.77 -0.17
N GLU A 229 -13.47 4.36 0.65
CA GLU A 229 -12.35 3.68 1.28
C GLU A 229 -12.02 4.27 2.66
N ALA A 230 -11.24 3.57 3.47
CA ALA A 230 -10.72 4.10 4.73
C ALA A 230 -9.33 4.69 4.50
N GLY A 231 -9.03 5.84 5.10
CA GLY A 231 -7.73 6.50 5.13
C GLY A 231 -6.76 6.10 4.00
N SER A 232 -5.97 5.07 4.23
CA SER A 232 -5.01 4.52 3.27
C SER A 232 -5.31 3.08 2.83
N ALA A 233 -6.55 2.57 3.05
CA ALA A 233 -6.94 1.18 2.85
C ALA A 233 -8.29 1.04 2.14
N ASN A 234 -8.44 0.01 1.33
CA ASN A 234 -9.72 -0.36 0.73
C ASN A 234 -10.59 -1.17 1.71
N ILE A 235 -11.89 -1.18 1.48
CA ILE A 235 -12.87 -1.88 2.33
C ILE A 235 -13.27 -3.22 1.71
N LEU A 236 -13.40 -4.22 2.56
CA LEU A 236 -14.00 -5.53 2.30
C LEU A 236 -15.13 -5.76 3.30
N ILE A 237 -16.22 -6.37 2.87
CA ILE A 237 -17.37 -6.69 3.71
C ILE A 237 -17.80 -8.11 3.38
N SER A 238 -17.85 -8.99 4.39
CA SER A 238 -18.53 -10.27 4.29
C SER A 238 -19.95 -10.08 4.79
N THR A 239 -20.93 -10.46 3.98
CA THR A 239 -22.35 -10.34 4.34
C THR A 239 -22.86 -11.58 5.06
N LYS A 240 -24.01 -11.47 5.74
CA LYS A 240 -24.67 -12.58 6.45
C LYS A 240 -25.08 -13.75 5.57
N ASP A 241 -25.28 -13.49 4.28
CA ASP A 241 -25.55 -14.51 3.24
C ASP A 241 -24.29 -15.07 2.57
N GLY A 242 -23.10 -14.68 3.05
CA GLY A 242 -21.81 -15.28 2.65
C GLY A 242 -21.19 -14.69 1.39
N VAL A 243 -21.62 -13.51 0.95
CA VAL A 243 -21.01 -12.79 -0.17
C VAL A 243 -19.89 -11.90 0.33
N LEU A 244 -18.73 -11.90 -0.34
CA LEU A 244 -17.66 -10.94 -0.09
C LEU A 244 -17.81 -9.75 -1.02
N LEU A 245 -18.11 -8.59 -0.44
CA LEU A 245 -18.31 -7.32 -1.15
C LEU A 245 -17.09 -6.42 -1.04
N THR A 246 -16.89 -5.60 -2.05
CA THR A 246 -15.98 -4.45 -2.00
C THR A 246 -16.62 -3.25 -2.71
N PRO A 247 -16.44 -2.02 -2.18
CA PRO A 247 -16.97 -0.82 -2.82
C PRO A 247 -16.38 -0.61 -4.22
N LYS A 248 -17.21 -0.08 -5.13
CA LYS A 248 -16.84 0.35 -6.48
C LYS A 248 -17.16 1.81 -6.68
N SER A 249 -16.14 2.59 -6.99
CA SER A 249 -16.24 4.02 -7.32
C SER A 249 -15.00 4.46 -8.09
N ASP A 250 -15.12 5.49 -8.92
CA ASP A 250 -14.00 6.10 -9.65
C ASP A 250 -13.05 6.88 -8.71
N ALA A 251 -13.42 7.07 -7.45
CA ALA A 251 -12.60 7.74 -6.44
C ALA A 251 -11.71 6.77 -5.64
N ILE A 252 -11.94 5.46 -5.73
CA ILE A 252 -11.23 4.44 -4.94
C ILE A 252 -9.93 4.04 -5.62
N LEU A 253 -8.83 3.99 -4.83
CA LEU A 253 -7.57 3.46 -5.31
C LEU A 253 -7.70 1.97 -5.69
N PRO A 254 -7.29 1.54 -6.91
CA PRO A 254 -7.31 0.14 -7.32
C PRO A 254 -6.25 -0.66 -6.55
N SER A 255 -6.62 -1.15 -5.37
CA SER A 255 -5.73 -1.88 -4.47
C SER A 255 -5.35 -3.26 -5.02
N ILE A 256 -4.05 -3.54 -5.05
CA ILE A 256 -3.49 -4.84 -5.42
C ILE A 256 -3.88 -5.89 -4.37
N THR A 257 -3.82 -5.54 -3.10
CA THR A 257 -4.23 -6.41 -1.98
C THR A 257 -5.71 -6.79 -2.08
N ARG A 258 -6.60 -5.82 -2.28
CA ARG A 258 -8.04 -6.05 -2.45
C ARG A 258 -8.33 -7.00 -3.60
N ARG A 259 -7.78 -6.71 -4.79
CA ARG A 259 -7.94 -7.56 -5.99
C ARG A 259 -7.49 -8.99 -5.73
N SER A 260 -6.36 -9.17 -5.05
CA SER A 260 -5.83 -10.49 -4.71
C SER A 260 -6.72 -11.22 -3.71
N ILE A 261 -7.23 -10.54 -2.68
CA ILE A 261 -8.17 -11.12 -1.70
C ILE A 261 -9.47 -11.55 -2.38
N MET A 262 -10.06 -10.72 -3.24
CA MET A 262 -11.28 -11.06 -3.97
C MET A 262 -11.08 -12.31 -4.85
N THR A 263 -9.95 -12.42 -5.53
CA THR A 263 -9.59 -13.61 -6.32
C THR A 263 -9.45 -14.85 -5.44
N LEU A 264 -8.73 -14.75 -4.30
CA LEU A 264 -8.53 -15.89 -3.38
C LEU A 264 -9.85 -16.32 -2.73
N ALA A 265 -10.71 -15.39 -2.36
CA ALA A 265 -12.02 -15.70 -1.81
C ALA A 265 -12.89 -16.48 -2.80
N ALA A 266 -12.92 -16.07 -4.07
CA ALA A 266 -13.67 -16.75 -5.10
C ALA A 266 -13.09 -18.13 -5.43
N GLU A 267 -11.79 -18.23 -5.67
CA GLU A 267 -11.17 -19.43 -6.24
C GLU A 267 -10.75 -20.48 -5.20
N GLU A 268 -10.30 -20.04 -4.00
CA GLU A 268 -9.83 -20.96 -2.96
C GLU A 268 -10.89 -21.23 -1.86
N LEU A 269 -11.78 -20.26 -1.62
CA LEU A 269 -12.84 -20.41 -0.60
C LEU A 269 -14.23 -20.66 -1.19
N GLY A 270 -14.38 -20.59 -2.53
CA GLY A 270 -15.66 -20.78 -3.21
C GLY A 270 -16.72 -19.73 -2.85
N MET A 271 -16.31 -18.55 -2.40
CA MET A 271 -17.20 -17.47 -2.02
C MET A 271 -17.73 -16.72 -3.26
N SER A 272 -18.99 -16.30 -3.22
CA SER A 272 -19.46 -15.27 -4.14
C SER A 272 -18.78 -13.95 -3.83
N THR A 273 -18.31 -13.24 -4.87
CA THR A 273 -17.63 -11.96 -4.72
C THR A 273 -18.27 -10.91 -5.60
N GLU A 274 -18.50 -9.72 -5.07
CA GLU A 274 -19.09 -8.61 -5.80
C GLU A 274 -18.32 -7.29 -5.60
N GLU A 275 -18.22 -6.50 -6.66
CA GLU A 275 -17.71 -5.14 -6.64
C GLU A 275 -18.79 -4.18 -7.12
N ARG A 276 -19.38 -3.42 -6.18
CA ARG A 276 -20.50 -2.51 -6.43
C ARG A 276 -20.54 -1.35 -5.45
N PRO A 277 -21.31 -0.28 -5.70
CA PRO A 277 -21.63 0.70 -4.66
C PRO A 277 -22.30 0.02 -3.46
N ILE A 278 -21.92 0.40 -2.24
CA ILE A 278 -22.46 -0.14 -0.99
C ILE A 278 -22.98 1.03 -0.16
N ASP A 279 -24.30 1.06 0.04
CA ASP A 279 -24.93 2.05 0.89
C ASP A 279 -24.69 1.74 2.35
N LEU A 280 -23.86 2.55 3.03
CA LEU A 280 -23.48 2.31 4.41
C LEU A 280 -24.70 2.13 5.33
N ARG A 281 -25.66 3.06 5.25
CA ARG A 281 -26.80 3.09 6.19
C ARG A 281 -27.84 2.04 5.86
N ALA A 282 -28.14 1.86 4.58
CA ALA A 282 -29.17 0.93 4.16
C ALA A 282 -28.74 -0.55 4.30
N GLU A 283 -27.45 -0.84 4.13
CA GLU A 283 -26.93 -2.19 4.08
C GLU A 283 -26.17 -2.62 5.35
N PHE A 284 -25.86 -1.72 6.28
CA PHE A 284 -25.05 -2.01 7.46
C PHE A 284 -25.53 -3.22 8.24
N ALA A 285 -26.85 -3.40 8.38
CA ALA A 285 -27.45 -4.54 9.09
C ALA A 285 -27.17 -5.91 8.42
N THR A 286 -26.73 -5.91 7.17
CA THR A 286 -26.36 -7.14 6.44
C THR A 286 -24.91 -7.53 6.62
N PHE A 287 -24.06 -6.65 7.16
CA PHE A 287 -22.65 -6.91 7.36
C PHE A 287 -22.43 -7.96 8.45
N GLN A 288 -21.68 -8.99 8.15
CA GLN A 288 -21.26 -10.02 9.12
C GLN A 288 -19.84 -9.75 9.59
N GLU A 289 -18.95 -9.38 8.67
CA GLU A 289 -17.57 -9.01 8.94
C GLU A 289 -17.18 -7.86 8.02
N ALA A 290 -16.27 -7.01 8.47
CA ALA A 290 -15.65 -6.01 7.62
C ALA A 290 -14.13 -5.96 7.84
N GLY A 291 -13.39 -5.49 6.84
CA GLY A 291 -11.95 -5.35 6.90
C GLY A 291 -11.44 -4.20 6.04
N ALA A 292 -10.38 -3.56 6.52
CA ALA A 292 -9.59 -2.58 5.77
C ALA A 292 -8.33 -3.26 5.24
N CYS A 293 -8.09 -3.22 3.92
CA CYS A 293 -6.97 -3.93 3.31
C CYS A 293 -6.05 -3.02 2.48
N GLY A 294 -4.75 -3.32 2.54
CA GLY A 294 -3.71 -2.58 1.82
C GLY A 294 -2.32 -3.13 2.08
N THR A 295 -1.31 -2.66 1.38
CA THR A 295 0.07 -3.19 1.48
C THR A 295 0.64 -3.08 2.90
N ALA A 296 0.36 -2.01 3.63
CA ALA A 296 0.98 -1.75 4.93
C ALA A 296 0.50 -2.75 6.00
N ALA A 297 -0.82 -2.87 6.20
CA ALA A 297 -1.43 -3.72 7.22
C ALA A 297 -1.83 -5.11 6.68
N VAL A 298 -1.84 -5.30 5.37
CA VAL A 298 -2.41 -6.44 4.63
C VAL A 298 -3.93 -6.44 4.77
N LEU A 299 -4.44 -6.79 5.94
CA LEU A 299 -5.85 -6.75 6.31
C LEU A 299 -5.96 -6.40 7.80
N SER A 300 -6.91 -5.55 8.14
CA SER A 300 -7.29 -5.22 9.51
C SER A 300 -8.80 -5.35 9.65
N PRO A 301 -9.31 -6.28 10.44
CA PRO A 301 -10.74 -6.40 10.69
C PRO A 301 -11.30 -5.12 11.32
N ILE A 302 -12.52 -4.74 10.93
CA ILE A 302 -13.24 -3.58 11.44
C ILE A 302 -14.31 -4.08 12.39
N GLY A 303 -14.19 -3.75 13.68
CA GLY A 303 -15.16 -4.17 14.70
C GLY A 303 -16.35 -3.23 14.81
N LYS A 304 -16.13 -1.93 14.60
CA LYS A 304 -17.19 -0.92 14.70
C LYS A 304 -16.92 0.29 13.85
N ILE A 305 -17.99 0.99 13.47
CA ILE A 305 -17.95 2.22 12.68
C ILE A 305 -18.76 3.30 13.39
N TRP A 306 -18.18 4.49 13.55
CA TRP A 306 -18.87 5.67 14.04
C TRP A 306 -19.60 6.36 12.89
N PHE A 307 -20.91 6.43 12.95
CA PHE A 307 -21.76 7.25 12.07
C PHE A 307 -23.09 7.55 12.75
N ASP A 308 -23.78 8.57 12.28
CA ASP A 308 -25.05 9.07 12.83
C ASP A 308 -24.99 9.30 14.36
N GLY A 309 -23.83 9.81 14.83
CA GLY A 309 -23.63 10.19 16.22
C GLY A 309 -23.40 9.05 17.21
N GLN A 310 -23.18 7.83 16.75
CA GLN A 310 -22.97 6.65 17.61
C GLN A 310 -22.02 5.61 17.01
N TRP A 311 -21.50 4.74 17.87
CA TRP A 311 -20.78 3.55 17.45
C TRP A 311 -21.78 2.47 17.02
N ASN A 312 -21.51 1.87 15.85
CA ASN A 312 -22.29 0.79 15.29
C ASN A 312 -21.36 -0.44 15.15
N GLU A 313 -21.65 -1.52 15.85
CA GLU A 313 -20.87 -2.75 15.81
C GLU A 313 -21.08 -3.48 14.48
N VAL A 314 -20.01 -4.02 13.91
CA VAL A 314 -20.06 -4.81 12.67
C VAL A 314 -20.33 -6.27 12.99
N GLY A 315 -21.46 -6.81 12.52
CA GLY A 315 -21.83 -8.20 12.73
C GLY A 315 -22.03 -8.55 14.22
N ASP A 316 -21.79 -9.83 14.52
CA ASP A 316 -21.95 -10.37 15.87
C ASP A 316 -20.61 -10.55 16.61
N ALA A 317 -19.48 -10.42 15.90
CA ALA A 317 -18.14 -10.67 16.45
C ALA A 317 -17.58 -9.50 17.26
N GLY A 318 -18.08 -8.28 17.06
CA GLY A 318 -17.68 -7.09 17.80
C GLY A 318 -16.17 -6.84 17.73
N SER A 319 -15.45 -7.13 18.83
CA SER A 319 -14.00 -6.92 18.93
C SER A 319 -13.16 -8.14 18.50
N GLU A 320 -13.77 -9.21 18.05
CA GLU A 320 -13.09 -10.44 17.61
C GLU A 320 -12.86 -10.44 16.10
N VAL A 321 -11.86 -11.21 15.67
CA VAL A 321 -11.59 -11.43 14.25
C VAL A 321 -12.56 -12.45 13.68
N GLY A 322 -13.33 -12.07 12.68
CA GLY A 322 -14.25 -12.99 12.03
C GLY A 322 -13.54 -14.04 11.17
N PRO A 323 -14.15 -15.23 11.00
CA PRO A 323 -13.53 -16.35 10.30
C PRO A 323 -13.24 -16.09 8.83
N THR A 324 -14.02 -15.24 8.15
CA THR A 324 -13.80 -14.91 6.74
C THR A 324 -12.54 -14.05 6.60
N MET A 325 -12.44 -12.97 7.40
CA MET A 325 -11.28 -12.09 7.37
C MET A 325 -10.00 -12.84 7.77
N GLN A 326 -10.07 -13.76 8.73
CA GLN A 326 -8.95 -14.62 9.10
C GLN A 326 -8.50 -15.50 7.94
N LYS A 327 -9.42 -16.21 7.29
CA LYS A 327 -9.09 -17.13 6.18
C LYS A 327 -8.44 -16.41 4.99
N VAL A 328 -9.00 -15.29 4.55
CA VAL A 328 -8.45 -14.55 3.41
C VAL A 328 -7.09 -13.92 3.75
N TYR A 329 -6.89 -13.51 5.01
CA TYR A 329 -5.60 -13.04 5.50
C TYR A 329 -4.54 -14.15 5.47
N ASP A 330 -4.85 -15.32 6.03
CA ASP A 330 -3.92 -16.45 6.11
C ASP A 330 -3.50 -16.93 4.71
N LEU A 331 -4.45 -17.02 3.79
CA LEU A 331 -4.16 -17.36 2.38
C LEU A 331 -3.23 -16.34 1.73
N LEU A 332 -3.56 -15.05 1.83
CA LEU A 332 -2.78 -14.02 1.19
C LEU A 332 -1.37 -13.92 1.77
N VAL A 333 -1.26 -13.90 3.11
CA VAL A 333 0.04 -13.79 3.80
C VAL A 333 0.88 -15.04 3.57
N GLY A 334 0.26 -16.24 3.57
CA GLY A 334 0.95 -17.49 3.27
C GLY A 334 1.58 -17.49 1.86
N ILE A 335 0.87 -16.97 0.85
CA ILE A 335 1.42 -16.81 -0.50
C ILE A 335 2.54 -15.75 -0.50
N GLN A 336 2.30 -14.58 0.10
CA GLN A 336 3.28 -13.48 0.13
C GLN A 336 4.61 -13.87 0.78
N LYS A 337 4.57 -14.77 1.77
CA LYS A 337 5.74 -15.27 2.50
C LYS A 337 6.33 -16.55 1.91
N GLY A 338 5.72 -17.10 0.86
CA GLY A 338 6.15 -18.38 0.29
C GLY A 338 5.90 -19.60 1.20
N GLU A 339 4.97 -19.49 2.15
CA GLU A 339 4.51 -20.57 3.03
C GLU A 339 3.45 -21.44 2.33
N LEU A 340 2.73 -20.84 1.38
CA LEU A 340 1.76 -21.49 0.51
C LEU A 340 2.21 -21.42 -0.94
N ASP A 341 1.79 -22.40 -1.74
CA ASP A 341 2.08 -22.47 -3.16
C ASP A 341 1.46 -21.28 -3.92
N ASP A 342 2.29 -20.60 -4.69
CA ASP A 342 1.87 -19.49 -5.56
C ASP A 342 1.43 -20.00 -6.93
N LYS A 343 0.27 -20.64 -6.99
CA LYS A 343 -0.31 -21.20 -8.22
C LYS A 343 -0.51 -20.18 -9.35
N ARG A 344 -0.42 -18.89 -9.05
CA ARG A 344 -0.73 -17.77 -9.95
C ARG A 344 0.50 -17.01 -10.42
N GLY A 345 1.68 -17.32 -9.88
CA GLY A 345 2.92 -16.61 -10.19
C GLY A 345 2.88 -15.14 -9.75
N TRP A 346 2.25 -14.86 -8.61
CA TRP A 346 2.17 -13.49 -8.06
C TRP A 346 3.43 -13.02 -7.36
N CYS A 347 4.24 -13.97 -6.90
CA CYS A 347 5.47 -13.67 -6.21
C CYS A 347 6.64 -13.60 -7.19
N HIS A 348 7.36 -12.49 -7.15
CA HIS A 348 8.59 -12.27 -7.90
C HIS A 348 9.79 -12.43 -6.96
N GLU A 349 10.71 -13.31 -7.31
CA GLU A 349 11.93 -13.56 -6.53
C GLU A 349 13.01 -12.53 -6.87
N VAL A 350 13.52 -11.85 -5.87
CA VAL A 350 14.72 -11.02 -5.97
C VAL A 350 15.93 -11.89 -5.65
N ARG A 351 16.79 -12.11 -6.62
CA ARG A 351 18.07 -12.81 -6.42
C ARG A 351 19.04 -11.90 -5.66
N VAL A 352 19.32 -12.24 -4.43
CA VAL A 352 20.18 -11.48 -3.50
C VAL A 352 21.51 -12.19 -3.25
#